data_bd247309d1f495f3df83972a6d579ce3
#
_entry.id   bd247309d1f495f3df83972a6d579ce3
#
_cell.length_a   1.000
_cell.length_b   1.000
_cell.length_c   1.000
_cell.angle_alpha   90.00
_cell.angle_beta   90.00
_cell.angle_gamma   90.00
#
_symmetry.space_group_name_H-M   'P 1'
#
loop_
_entity.id
_entity.type
_entity.pdbx_description
1 polymer ?
#
loop_
_entity_poly.entity_id
_entity_poly.type
_entity_poly.pdbx_seq_one_letter_code
_entity_poly.pdbx_strand_id
1 'polypeptide(L)'
;MNLLRRSAGKLVVMGALALTGCDNVDWGGVDIAVVPPPPRGSALEGEHAERELGPLPTGPVLYYVRTDSAGGTIVPVGEIGGDSLIPLGAGADAELYGARFISEHLRRGTEFTLFRRGTRVGTLVVQSARVPASGRCRRLPVGRGTLETSVDTLPAGVEFIALAKSTAPEGQRPSIPLTATGGMMRVAPILAERALRARSSQLPGNWSSAMAQIQPFPVSSSGDAGIASTFLVDDQLAVGNDDLGYSLFMIAVPRRDLTGYDTVYVDQSRYENGGKRAPRVIDFLDWDRDGGAELLLEVYGTSRSWYETIGPVGGTRWRRGFAESCDAAVAGAAAARDSATQDTVEGGTP
;
A
#
# COMPACT_ATOMS: atom_id res chain seq x y z
N MET A 1 -9.33 77.08 -3.52
CA MET A 1 -9.69 78.20 -2.61
C MET A 1 -9.15 77.82 -1.24
N ASN A 2 -8.14 78.54 -0.85
CA ASN A 2 -7.70 78.89 0.51
C ASN A 2 -7.41 77.77 1.52
N LEU A 3 -6.26 77.69 1.94
CA LEU A 3 -5.23 78.46 2.60
C LEU A 3 -5.00 77.97 4.04
N LEU A 4 -3.78 77.61 4.32
CA LEU A 4 -2.82 78.19 5.31
C LEU A 4 -2.94 77.63 6.73
N ARG A 5 -1.99 77.29 7.49
CA ARG A 5 -0.57 77.69 7.72
C ARG A 5 -0.18 77.23 9.13
N ARG A 6 1.04 76.79 9.29
CA ARG A 6 2.02 77.07 10.37
C ARG A 6 1.63 76.68 11.81
N SER A 7 2.51 76.16 12.67
CA SER A 7 3.89 76.51 13.08
C SER A 7 4.39 75.41 14.03
N ALA A 8 5.54 74.92 13.96
CA ALA A 8 6.78 75.22 14.61
C ALA A 8 6.71 75.35 16.15
N GLY A 9 7.43 74.49 16.85
CA GLY A 9 7.74 74.62 18.27
C GLY A 9 8.75 73.53 18.72
N LYS A 10 10.02 73.93 18.71
CA LYS A 10 11.13 73.14 19.31
C LYS A 10 11.01 73.26 20.84
N LEU A 11 11.25 72.16 21.57
CA LEU A 11 11.88 72.21 22.88
C LEU A 11 12.67 70.97 23.16
N VAL A 12 13.96 71.15 23.25
CA VAL A 12 14.98 70.24 23.78
C VAL A 12 14.91 70.37 25.29
N VAL A 13 14.74 69.26 25.98
CA VAL A 13 15.13 69.12 27.39
C VAL A 13 15.94 67.86 27.58
N MET A 14 17.18 68.09 27.85
CA MET A 14 18.23 67.16 28.26
C MET A 14 17.96 66.88 29.77
N GLY A 15 17.70 65.63 30.09
CA GLY A 15 17.56 65.15 31.46
C GLY A 15 18.35 63.87 31.65
N ALA A 16 19.62 64.04 31.97
CA ALA A 16 20.46 62.92 32.47
C ALA A 16 20.00 62.60 33.91
N LEU A 17 19.46 61.38 34.07
CA LEU A 17 19.28 60.78 35.40
C LEU A 17 20.14 59.49 35.44
N ALA A 18 21.23 59.63 36.17
CA ALA A 18 22.03 58.52 36.66
C ALA A 18 21.19 57.68 37.62
N LEU A 19 20.95 56.46 37.26
CA LEU A 19 20.49 55.38 38.18
C LEU A 19 21.69 54.58 38.60
N THR A 20 22.24 55.04 39.70
CA THR A 20 23.19 54.19 40.48
C THR A 20 22.43 53.13 41.21
N GLY A 21 22.87 51.86 41.02
CA GLY A 21 23.00 50.88 42.06
C GLY A 21 21.73 50.30 42.68
N CYS A 22 21.48 49.05 42.28
CA CYS A 22 21.16 47.98 43.23
C CYS A 22 21.80 46.70 42.73
N ASP A 23 23.12 46.66 42.81
CA ASP A 23 23.83 45.39 42.96
C ASP A 23 23.65 44.94 44.40
N ASN A 24 22.84 43.94 44.59
CA ASN A 24 22.92 42.90 45.66
C ASN A 24 21.55 42.26 45.85
N VAL A 25 21.15 41.44 44.88
CA VAL A 25 20.25 40.34 45.16
C VAL A 25 21.02 39.08 44.80
N ASP A 26 21.62 38.44 45.79
CA ASP A 26 22.24 37.13 45.68
C ASP A 26 21.14 36.09 45.52
N TRP A 27 20.80 35.73 44.30
CA TRP A 27 19.87 34.68 43.94
C TRP A 27 20.61 33.36 43.95
N GLY A 28 20.99 32.88 45.11
CA GLY A 28 21.54 31.57 45.44
C GLY A 28 21.72 30.63 44.29
N GLY A 29 22.83 30.72 43.55
CA GLY A 29 23.43 29.61 42.81
C GLY A 29 22.65 29.02 41.63
N VAL A 30 21.70 29.73 41.02
CA VAL A 30 21.06 29.30 39.78
C VAL A 30 21.60 30.13 38.61
N ASP A 31 22.57 29.59 37.86
CA ASP A 31 22.99 30.15 36.59
C ASP A 31 21.84 29.97 35.59
N ILE A 32 21.02 31.01 35.41
CA ILE A 32 20.01 31.01 34.33
C ILE A 32 20.74 31.47 33.06
N ALA A 33 21.25 30.52 32.28
CA ALA A 33 21.64 30.77 30.93
C ALA A 33 20.40 31.14 30.11
N VAL A 34 20.16 32.43 29.90
CA VAL A 34 19.14 32.86 28.93
C VAL A 34 19.64 32.48 27.53
N VAL A 35 19.24 31.33 27.07
CA VAL A 35 19.44 30.97 25.67
C VAL A 35 18.49 31.86 24.85
N PRO A 36 19.02 32.76 23.97
CA PRO A 36 18.14 33.56 23.13
C PRO A 36 17.23 32.61 22.34
N PRO A 37 15.94 32.92 22.20
CA PRO A 37 15.05 32.12 21.39
C PRO A 37 15.65 32.01 19.97
N PRO A 38 15.64 30.83 19.35
CA PRO A 38 16.13 30.67 18.00
C PRO A 38 15.42 31.67 17.07
N PRO A 39 16.12 32.23 16.08
CA PRO A 39 15.55 33.21 15.16
C PRO A 39 14.31 32.57 14.50
N ARG A 40 13.17 33.28 14.64
CA ARG A 40 11.91 32.86 14.01
C ARG A 40 12.14 32.73 12.48
N GLY A 41 12.01 31.55 11.95
CA GLY A 41 12.13 31.29 10.51
C GLY A 41 13.43 30.64 10.04
N SER A 42 14.06 29.80 10.86
CA SER A 42 15.12 28.96 10.30
C SER A 42 14.49 27.93 9.34
N ALA A 43 15.05 27.84 8.14
CA ALA A 43 14.61 26.85 7.12
C ALA A 43 14.60 25.41 7.67
N LEU A 44 15.37 25.14 8.72
CA LEU A 44 15.47 23.85 9.40
C LEU A 44 14.19 23.49 10.18
N GLU A 45 13.48 24.46 10.78
CA GLU A 45 12.20 24.17 11.47
C GLU A 45 11.08 23.82 10.49
N GLY A 46 11.06 24.44 9.30
CA GLY A 46 10.14 24.08 8.22
C GLY A 46 10.39 22.67 7.71
N GLU A 47 11.64 22.32 7.51
CA GLU A 47 12.05 21.02 6.98
C GLU A 47 11.82 19.87 8.00
N HIS A 48 12.00 20.13 9.30
CA HIS A 48 11.65 19.15 10.35
C HIS A 48 10.14 18.98 10.48
N ALA A 49 9.36 20.05 10.46
CA ALA A 49 7.89 19.99 10.52
C ALA A 49 7.31 19.27 9.28
N GLU A 50 7.87 19.48 8.09
CA GLU A 50 7.46 18.78 6.88
C GLU A 50 7.80 17.28 6.93
N ARG A 51 8.94 16.91 7.49
CA ARG A 51 9.31 15.49 7.70
C ARG A 51 8.37 14.78 8.66
N GLU A 52 7.97 15.42 9.76
CA GLU A 52 7.00 14.86 10.70
C GLU A 52 5.59 14.69 10.10
N LEU A 53 5.21 15.61 9.20
CA LEU A 53 3.92 15.55 8.53
C LEU A 53 3.89 14.52 7.40
N GLY A 54 5.03 14.22 6.79
CA GLY A 54 5.15 13.36 5.60
C GLY A 54 4.47 13.99 4.36
N PRO A 55 4.95 13.71 3.15
CA PRO A 55 4.32 14.18 1.92
C PRO A 55 2.99 13.47 1.69
N LEU A 56 1.96 14.22 1.25
CA LEU A 56 0.74 13.63 0.71
C LEU A 56 0.99 13.13 -0.71
N PRO A 57 0.25 12.09 -1.16
CA PRO A 57 0.35 11.61 -2.53
C PRO A 57 -0.08 12.73 -3.50
N THR A 58 0.68 12.87 -4.57
CA THR A 58 0.41 13.83 -5.65
C THR A 58 -0.19 13.16 -6.89
N GLY A 59 0.02 11.85 -7.02
CA GLY A 59 -0.53 11.00 -8.06
C GLY A 59 -1.79 10.25 -7.63
N PRO A 60 -2.30 9.38 -8.52
CA PRO A 60 -3.43 8.51 -8.22
C PRO A 60 -3.10 7.57 -7.06
N VAL A 61 -4.05 7.37 -6.15
CA VAL A 61 -3.92 6.43 -5.04
C VAL A 61 -4.77 5.20 -5.32
N LEU A 62 -4.19 4.03 -5.12
CA LEU A 62 -4.88 2.74 -5.14
C LEU A 62 -5.55 2.51 -3.78
N TYR A 63 -6.81 2.10 -3.81
CA TYR A 63 -7.58 1.79 -2.60
C TYR A 63 -8.10 0.36 -2.64
N TYR A 64 -8.21 -0.22 -1.48
CA TYR A 64 -8.94 -1.44 -1.22
C TYR A 64 -10.31 -1.10 -0.61
N VAL A 65 -11.36 -1.76 -1.10
CA VAL A 65 -12.73 -1.60 -0.58
C VAL A 65 -13.30 -2.97 -0.22
N ARG A 66 -13.98 -3.04 0.93
CA ARG A 66 -14.70 -4.23 1.37
C ARG A 66 -16.10 -3.85 1.83
N THR A 67 -17.10 -4.60 1.39
CA THR A 67 -18.49 -4.43 1.84
C THR A 67 -18.69 -4.95 3.25
N ASP A 68 -19.55 -4.27 3.99
CA ASP A 68 -20.13 -4.74 5.25
C ASP A 68 -21.65 -4.53 5.23
N SER A 69 -22.33 -4.83 6.34
CA SER A 69 -23.80 -4.68 6.45
C SER A 69 -24.30 -3.23 6.36
N ALA A 70 -23.39 -2.24 6.46
CA ALA A 70 -23.72 -0.82 6.50
C ALA A 70 -23.20 -0.04 5.27
N GLY A 71 -22.58 -0.73 4.30
CA GLY A 71 -22.01 -0.12 3.10
C GLY A 71 -20.64 -0.66 2.76
N GLY A 72 -19.68 0.23 2.47
CA GLY A 72 -18.29 -0.12 2.16
C GLY A 72 -17.30 0.59 3.05
N THR A 73 -16.26 -0.14 3.41
CA THR A 73 -15.05 0.38 4.06
C THR A 73 -13.98 0.53 2.99
N ILE A 74 -13.35 1.72 2.90
CA ILE A 74 -12.28 2.04 1.95
C ILE A 74 -10.98 2.35 2.69
N VAL A 75 -9.88 1.74 2.24
CA VAL A 75 -8.54 1.89 2.84
C VAL A 75 -7.54 2.22 1.72
N PRO A 76 -6.71 3.26 1.84
CA PRO A 76 -5.65 3.52 0.89
C PRO A 76 -4.57 2.43 0.99
N VAL A 77 -4.00 2.04 -0.15
CA VAL A 77 -2.92 1.06 -0.25
C VAL A 77 -1.58 1.73 -0.55
N GLY A 78 -1.52 2.51 -1.61
CA GLY A 78 -0.32 3.20 -2.06
C GLY A 78 -0.60 4.17 -3.18
N GLU A 79 0.31 5.11 -3.44
CA GLU A 79 0.27 6.00 -4.60
C GLU A 79 0.81 5.25 -5.82
N ILE A 80 0.14 5.34 -6.96
CA ILE A 80 0.55 4.69 -8.20
C ILE A 80 1.73 5.45 -8.79
N GLY A 81 2.89 4.79 -8.86
CA GLY A 81 4.14 5.31 -9.40
C GLY A 81 4.64 4.45 -10.57
N GLY A 82 3.91 4.44 -11.69
CA GLY A 82 4.19 3.55 -12.82
C GLY A 82 3.83 2.10 -12.49
N ASP A 83 4.76 1.18 -12.69
CA ASP A 83 4.61 -0.26 -12.46
C ASP A 83 4.66 -0.70 -10.97
N SER A 84 4.70 0.25 -10.05
CA SER A 84 4.74 -0.02 -8.60
C SER A 84 3.90 0.97 -7.79
N LEU A 85 3.74 0.70 -6.50
CA LEU A 85 3.13 1.64 -5.57
C LEU A 85 4.19 2.29 -4.68
N ILE A 86 4.00 3.57 -4.40
CA ILE A 86 4.79 4.34 -3.43
C ILE A 86 4.10 4.26 -2.07
N PRO A 87 4.82 3.91 -0.99
CA PRO A 87 4.25 3.82 0.35
C PRO A 87 3.72 5.17 0.85
N LEU A 88 2.50 5.17 1.38
CA LEU A 88 1.86 6.36 1.96
C LEU A 88 2.35 6.62 3.39
N GLY A 89 2.60 7.88 3.75
CA GLY A 89 2.89 8.31 5.12
C GLY A 89 4.13 7.66 5.74
N ALA A 90 5.15 7.31 4.94
CA ALA A 90 6.38 6.72 5.45
C ALA A 90 7.09 7.69 6.39
N GLY A 91 7.32 7.26 7.65
CA GLY A 91 8.03 8.07 8.65
C GLY A 91 7.24 9.26 9.23
N ALA A 92 5.97 9.44 8.84
CA ALA A 92 5.11 10.51 9.35
C ALA A 92 4.38 10.10 10.64
N ASP A 93 3.98 11.12 11.43
CA ASP A 93 3.02 10.91 12.51
C ASP A 93 1.66 10.49 11.92
N ALA A 94 1.14 9.35 12.38
CA ALA A 94 -0.04 8.73 11.78
C ALA A 94 -1.31 9.56 11.96
N GLU A 95 -1.46 10.30 13.07
CA GLU A 95 -2.64 11.15 13.32
C GLU A 95 -2.60 12.41 12.44
N LEU A 96 -1.46 13.09 12.39
CA LEU A 96 -1.28 14.32 11.61
C LEU A 96 -1.36 14.01 10.10
N TYR A 97 -0.63 12.98 9.64
CA TYR A 97 -0.70 12.53 8.26
C TYR A 97 -2.13 12.13 7.89
N GLY A 98 -2.76 11.31 8.74
CA GLY A 98 -4.11 10.81 8.51
C GLY A 98 -5.16 11.92 8.43
N ALA A 99 -5.09 12.93 9.31
CA ALA A 99 -5.99 14.07 9.26
C ALA A 99 -5.86 14.86 7.95
N ARG A 100 -4.62 15.10 7.49
CA ARG A 100 -4.35 15.76 6.20
C ARG A 100 -4.83 14.91 5.02
N PHE A 101 -4.54 13.62 5.04
CA PHE A 101 -4.99 12.69 3.99
C PHE A 101 -6.51 12.65 3.88
N ILE A 102 -7.23 12.64 5.02
CA ILE A 102 -8.69 12.68 5.04
C ILE A 102 -9.21 13.98 4.39
N SER A 103 -8.62 15.12 4.74
CA SER A 103 -9.04 16.43 4.21
C SER A 103 -8.85 16.56 2.70
N GLU A 104 -7.88 15.85 2.10
CA GLU A 104 -7.60 15.91 0.68
C GLU A 104 -8.25 14.77 -0.13
N HIS A 105 -8.19 13.53 0.38
CA HIS A 105 -8.50 12.34 -0.40
C HIS A 105 -9.76 11.59 0.05
N LEU A 106 -10.21 11.75 1.31
CA LEU A 106 -11.35 11.01 1.87
C LEU A 106 -12.44 11.93 2.45
N ARG A 107 -12.59 13.13 1.90
CA ARG A 107 -13.66 14.06 2.31
C ARG A 107 -15.02 13.42 2.07
N ARG A 108 -15.99 13.79 2.89
CA ARG A 108 -17.38 13.43 2.66
C ARG A 108 -17.83 13.86 1.25
N GLY A 109 -18.43 12.96 0.52
CA GLY A 109 -18.87 13.17 -0.87
C GLY A 109 -17.81 12.83 -1.92
N THR A 110 -16.56 12.49 -1.52
CA THR A 110 -15.56 12.01 -2.49
C THR A 110 -16.04 10.70 -3.11
N GLU A 111 -15.98 10.63 -4.44
CA GLU A 111 -16.43 9.48 -5.22
C GLU A 111 -15.24 8.63 -5.69
N PHE A 112 -15.39 7.33 -5.55
CA PHE A 112 -14.42 6.33 -6.01
C PHE A 112 -15.06 5.37 -7.00
N THR A 113 -14.40 5.14 -8.12
CA THR A 113 -14.78 4.10 -9.08
C THR A 113 -14.32 2.74 -8.53
N LEU A 114 -15.24 1.79 -8.49
CA LEU A 114 -14.99 0.43 -8.03
C LEU A 114 -14.70 -0.50 -9.19
N PHE A 115 -13.66 -1.31 -9.03
CA PHE A 115 -13.26 -2.33 -9.98
C PHE A 115 -13.29 -3.71 -9.33
N ARG A 116 -13.75 -4.68 -10.08
CA ARG A 116 -13.73 -6.09 -9.69
C ARG A 116 -13.36 -6.93 -10.89
N ARG A 117 -12.33 -7.74 -10.74
CA ARG A 117 -11.76 -8.55 -11.82
C ARG A 117 -11.45 -7.72 -13.07
N GLY A 118 -10.76 -6.58 -12.85
CA GLY A 118 -10.40 -5.66 -13.92
C GLY A 118 -11.56 -4.88 -14.54
N THR A 119 -12.79 -5.04 -14.08
CA THR A 119 -13.98 -4.40 -14.67
C THR A 119 -14.59 -3.38 -13.70
N ARG A 120 -14.99 -2.23 -14.23
CA ARG A 120 -15.74 -1.23 -13.47
C ARG A 120 -17.13 -1.78 -13.10
N VAL A 121 -17.45 -1.77 -11.82
CA VAL A 121 -18.69 -2.38 -11.28
C VAL A 121 -19.57 -1.41 -10.51
N GLY A 122 -19.09 -0.20 -10.23
CA GLY A 122 -19.86 0.78 -9.48
C GLY A 122 -19.05 1.94 -8.95
N THR A 123 -19.62 2.61 -7.95
CA THR A 123 -19.03 3.77 -7.28
C THR A 123 -19.22 3.63 -5.77
N LEU A 124 -18.25 4.12 -4.99
CA LEU A 124 -18.38 4.33 -3.55
C LEU A 124 -18.34 5.83 -3.29
N VAL A 125 -19.29 6.34 -2.50
CA VAL A 125 -19.35 7.74 -2.05
C VAL A 125 -19.04 7.81 -0.57
N VAL A 126 -17.95 8.48 -0.21
CA VAL A 126 -17.51 8.60 1.18
C VAL A 126 -18.51 9.37 2.03
N GLN A 127 -18.89 8.81 3.16
CA GLN A 127 -19.76 9.44 4.16
C GLN A 127 -18.99 9.95 5.36
N SER A 128 -17.95 9.23 5.76
CA SER A 128 -17.07 9.60 6.88
C SER A 128 -15.71 8.95 6.72
N ALA A 129 -14.69 9.54 7.36
CA ALA A 129 -13.38 8.94 7.46
C ALA A 129 -12.75 9.23 8.82
N ARG A 130 -11.85 8.38 9.27
CA ARG A 130 -11.13 8.51 10.54
C ARG A 130 -9.76 7.86 10.47
N VAL A 131 -8.85 8.25 11.35
CA VAL A 131 -7.63 7.50 11.63
C VAL A 131 -7.96 6.44 12.68
N PRO A 132 -7.75 5.14 12.41
CA PRO A 132 -8.04 4.11 13.39
C PRO A 132 -7.01 4.11 14.53
N ALA A 133 -7.40 3.69 15.74
CA ALA A 133 -6.49 3.57 16.88
C ALA A 133 -5.40 2.51 16.65
N SER A 134 -5.73 1.45 15.90
CA SER A 134 -4.81 0.41 15.47
C SER A 134 -4.98 0.15 13.98
N GLY A 135 -3.94 -0.28 13.30
CA GLY A 135 -3.95 -0.63 11.89
C GLY A 135 -3.47 -2.06 11.65
N ARG A 136 -3.55 -2.50 10.39
CA ARG A 136 -2.96 -3.77 9.96
C ARG A 136 -1.45 -3.73 10.16
N CYS A 137 -0.79 -2.98 9.33
CA CYS A 137 0.63 -2.74 9.29
C CYS A 137 0.90 -1.28 9.65
N ARG A 138 0.20 -0.37 9.01
CA ARG A 138 0.24 1.08 9.25
C ARG A 138 -1.12 1.60 9.68
N ARG A 139 -1.12 2.67 10.46
CA ARG A 139 -2.32 3.40 10.83
C ARG A 139 -2.72 4.38 9.72
N LEU A 140 -3.09 3.85 8.56
CA LEU A 140 -3.63 4.65 7.47
C LEU A 140 -5.11 5.00 7.73
N PRO A 141 -5.60 6.11 7.17
CA PRO A 141 -6.99 6.51 7.29
C PRO A 141 -7.95 5.46 6.73
N VAL A 142 -9.13 5.35 7.33
CA VAL A 142 -10.19 4.45 6.88
C VAL A 142 -11.44 5.28 6.63
N GLY A 143 -11.95 5.22 5.40
CA GLY A 143 -13.22 5.80 5.02
C GLY A 143 -14.36 4.78 5.10
N ARG A 144 -15.58 5.28 5.29
CA ARG A 144 -16.83 4.54 5.12
C ARG A 144 -17.72 5.28 4.13
N GLY A 145 -18.41 4.52 3.29
CA GLY A 145 -19.25 5.10 2.26
C GLY A 145 -20.41 4.21 1.84
N THR A 146 -21.31 4.80 1.08
CA THR A 146 -22.38 4.08 0.38
C THR A 146 -21.88 3.57 -0.96
N LEU A 147 -22.37 2.41 -1.37
CA LEU A 147 -22.04 1.76 -2.62
C LEU A 147 -23.21 1.91 -3.60
N GLU A 148 -22.88 2.34 -4.81
CA GLU A 148 -23.80 2.36 -5.95
C GLU A 148 -23.22 1.39 -7.00
N THR A 149 -23.82 0.22 -7.11
CA THR A 149 -23.36 -0.85 -7.99
C THR A 149 -24.48 -1.28 -8.93
N SER A 150 -24.10 -1.95 -10.02
CA SER A 150 -25.05 -2.54 -10.96
C SER A 150 -25.87 -3.71 -10.37
N VAL A 151 -25.54 -4.14 -9.17
CA VAL A 151 -26.24 -5.19 -8.43
C VAL A 151 -26.88 -4.57 -7.20
N ASP A 152 -28.19 -4.70 -7.07
CA ASP A 152 -28.99 -4.05 -6.01
C ASP A 152 -28.59 -4.43 -4.59
N THR A 153 -28.03 -5.63 -4.40
CA THR A 153 -27.62 -6.10 -3.07
C THR A 153 -26.30 -6.86 -3.17
N LEU A 154 -25.26 -6.31 -2.57
CA LEU A 154 -23.99 -6.99 -2.40
C LEU A 154 -23.93 -7.67 -1.04
N PRO A 155 -23.53 -8.93 -0.96
CA PRO A 155 -23.27 -9.56 0.33
C PRO A 155 -22.11 -8.88 1.05
N ALA A 156 -22.08 -8.98 2.37
CA ALA A 156 -20.93 -8.54 3.16
C ALA A 156 -19.67 -9.34 2.77
N GLY A 157 -18.53 -8.68 2.81
CA GLY A 157 -17.23 -9.30 2.51
C GLY A 157 -16.85 -9.30 1.03
N VAL A 158 -17.64 -8.72 0.14
CA VAL A 158 -17.20 -8.50 -1.26
C VAL A 158 -16.10 -7.45 -1.30
N GLU A 159 -15.08 -7.71 -2.10
CA GLU A 159 -13.87 -6.91 -2.18
C GLU A 159 -13.72 -6.27 -3.57
N PHE A 160 -13.13 -5.08 -3.59
CA PHE A 160 -12.87 -4.29 -4.80
C PHE A 160 -11.55 -3.56 -4.71
N ILE A 161 -10.95 -3.31 -5.86
CA ILE A 161 -9.98 -2.24 -6.05
C ILE A 161 -10.76 -0.95 -6.34
N ALA A 162 -10.29 0.19 -5.84
CA ALA A 162 -10.89 1.47 -6.12
C ALA A 162 -9.85 2.54 -6.47
N LEU A 163 -10.25 3.46 -7.33
CA LEU A 163 -9.52 4.68 -7.69
C LEU A 163 -10.44 5.87 -7.53
N ALA A 164 -9.90 7.04 -7.17
CA ALA A 164 -10.68 8.27 -7.19
C ALA A 164 -11.31 8.47 -8.57
N LYS A 165 -12.57 8.88 -8.63
CA LYS A 165 -13.31 9.03 -9.91
C LYS A 165 -12.59 9.94 -10.90
N SER A 166 -11.88 10.96 -10.41
CA SER A 166 -11.10 11.88 -11.22
C SER A 166 -9.86 11.27 -11.88
N THR A 167 -9.35 10.17 -11.33
CA THR A 167 -8.13 9.49 -11.82
C THR A 167 -8.41 8.09 -12.35
N ALA A 168 -9.63 7.60 -12.16
CA ALA A 168 -10.04 6.29 -12.67
C ALA A 168 -9.95 6.25 -14.19
N PRO A 169 -9.45 5.17 -14.79
CA PRO A 169 -9.38 5.04 -16.23
C PRO A 169 -10.78 5.07 -16.85
N GLU A 170 -10.96 5.91 -17.85
CA GLU A 170 -12.15 5.91 -18.67
C GLU A 170 -12.04 4.81 -19.73
N GLY A 171 -13.15 4.11 -19.97
CA GLY A 171 -13.26 3.18 -21.10
C GLY A 171 -12.51 1.86 -20.97
N GLN A 172 -12.21 1.41 -19.74
CA GLN A 172 -11.76 0.03 -19.57
C GLN A 172 -12.80 -0.92 -20.16
N ARG A 173 -12.34 -1.75 -21.11
CA ARG A 173 -13.19 -2.77 -21.72
C ARG A 173 -13.67 -3.71 -20.62
N PRO A 174 -14.96 -4.14 -20.62
CA PRO A 174 -15.41 -5.16 -19.72
C PRO A 174 -14.48 -6.37 -19.86
N SER A 175 -13.72 -6.67 -18.83
CA SER A 175 -12.96 -7.90 -18.77
C SER A 175 -13.99 -9.04 -18.73
N ILE A 176 -13.82 -10.04 -19.58
CA ILE A 176 -14.63 -11.26 -19.48
C ILE A 176 -14.33 -11.86 -18.10
N PRO A 177 -15.33 -12.10 -17.26
CA PRO A 177 -15.11 -12.70 -15.95
C PRO A 177 -14.41 -14.04 -16.12
N LEU A 178 -13.12 -14.09 -15.78
CA LEU A 178 -12.37 -15.32 -15.83
C LEU A 178 -12.73 -16.16 -14.61
N THR A 179 -13.19 -17.38 -14.84
CA THR A 179 -13.42 -18.38 -13.78
C THR A 179 -12.40 -19.49 -13.90
N ALA A 180 -11.99 -20.03 -12.76
CA ALA A 180 -11.07 -21.16 -12.73
C ALA A 180 -11.71 -22.37 -13.42
N THR A 181 -11.08 -22.84 -14.50
CA THR A 181 -11.52 -24.04 -15.23
C THR A 181 -11.02 -25.30 -14.54
N GLY A 182 -11.66 -26.44 -14.81
CA GLY A 182 -11.18 -27.74 -14.33
C GLY A 182 -9.75 -28.06 -14.82
N GLY A 183 -9.33 -27.49 -15.96
CA GLY A 183 -7.95 -27.59 -16.44
C GLY A 183 -6.99 -26.83 -15.54
N MET A 184 -7.29 -25.58 -15.19
CA MET A 184 -6.49 -24.75 -14.29
C MET A 184 -6.37 -25.38 -12.89
N MET A 185 -7.48 -25.90 -12.35
CA MET A 185 -7.51 -26.59 -11.06
C MET A 185 -6.59 -27.82 -11.02
N ARG A 186 -6.47 -28.54 -12.14
CA ARG A 186 -5.58 -29.72 -12.23
C ARG A 186 -4.13 -29.34 -12.47
N VAL A 187 -3.87 -28.30 -13.25
CA VAL A 187 -2.48 -27.95 -13.63
C VAL A 187 -1.77 -27.19 -12.51
N ALA A 188 -2.47 -26.38 -11.72
CA ALA A 188 -1.86 -25.55 -10.68
C ALA A 188 -1.05 -26.37 -9.64
N PRO A 189 -1.55 -27.48 -9.07
CA PRO A 189 -0.75 -28.34 -8.17
C PRO A 189 0.49 -28.93 -8.83
N ILE A 190 0.40 -29.30 -10.11
CA ILE A 190 1.54 -29.87 -10.86
C ILE A 190 2.64 -28.83 -11.04
N LEU A 191 2.26 -27.57 -11.35
CA LEU A 191 3.20 -26.46 -11.47
C LEU A 191 3.83 -26.11 -10.12
N ALA A 192 3.05 -26.12 -9.04
CA ALA A 192 3.52 -25.90 -7.69
C ALA A 192 4.56 -26.96 -7.29
N GLU A 193 4.26 -28.23 -7.50
CA GLU A 193 5.19 -29.33 -7.23
C GLU A 193 6.49 -29.19 -8.04
N ARG A 194 6.39 -28.87 -9.32
CA ARG A 194 7.56 -28.65 -10.18
C ARG A 194 8.41 -27.47 -9.70
N ALA A 195 7.78 -26.35 -9.36
CA ALA A 195 8.48 -25.17 -8.87
C ALA A 195 9.25 -25.44 -7.57
N LEU A 196 8.70 -26.27 -6.69
CA LEU A 196 9.36 -26.65 -5.45
C LEU A 196 10.48 -27.66 -5.64
N ARG A 197 10.26 -28.67 -6.48
CA ARG A 197 11.33 -29.63 -6.80
C ARG A 197 12.57 -28.95 -7.34
N ALA A 198 12.40 -27.86 -8.08
CA ALA A 198 13.50 -27.06 -8.58
C ALA A 198 14.23 -26.25 -7.47
N ARG A 199 13.57 -25.98 -6.32
CA ARG A 199 14.09 -25.10 -5.28
C ARG A 199 14.41 -25.80 -3.96
N SER A 200 13.81 -26.93 -3.70
CA SER A 200 13.90 -27.63 -2.41
C SER A 200 13.78 -29.13 -2.57
N SER A 201 14.54 -29.87 -1.78
CA SER A 201 14.47 -31.32 -1.73
C SER A 201 13.27 -31.87 -0.97
N GLN A 202 12.55 -31.05 -0.21
CA GLN A 202 11.45 -31.50 0.66
C GLN A 202 10.12 -30.92 0.21
N LEU A 203 9.21 -31.82 -0.19
CA LEU A 203 7.86 -31.49 -0.61
C LEU A 203 6.87 -31.81 0.52
N PRO A 204 5.84 -30.98 0.71
CA PRO A 204 4.70 -31.36 1.53
C PRO A 204 3.99 -32.60 0.95
N GLY A 205 3.44 -33.45 1.83
CA GLY A 205 2.92 -34.75 1.43
C GLY A 205 1.69 -34.74 0.51
N ASN A 206 0.86 -33.69 0.53
CA ASN A 206 -0.37 -33.63 -0.28
C ASN A 206 -0.66 -32.24 -0.84
N TRP A 207 -0.19 -31.98 -2.03
CA TRP A 207 -0.32 -30.69 -2.73
C TRP A 207 -1.73 -30.37 -3.22
N SER A 208 -2.47 -31.38 -3.64
CA SER A 208 -3.80 -31.14 -4.22
C SER A 208 -4.79 -30.63 -3.17
N SER A 209 -4.64 -31.04 -1.92
CA SER A 209 -5.44 -30.57 -0.80
C SER A 209 -4.92 -29.26 -0.18
N ALA A 210 -3.68 -28.86 -0.49
CA ALA A 210 -3.07 -27.64 0.03
C ALA A 210 -3.49 -26.37 -0.72
N MET A 211 -4.19 -26.46 -1.85
CA MET A 211 -4.59 -25.30 -2.64
C MET A 211 -5.69 -24.51 -1.93
N ALA A 212 -5.30 -23.40 -1.32
CA ALA A 212 -6.18 -22.51 -0.57
C ALA A 212 -6.90 -21.49 -1.46
N GLN A 213 -6.27 -21.07 -2.56
CA GLN A 213 -6.85 -20.13 -3.52
C GLN A 213 -6.32 -20.40 -4.93
N ILE A 214 -7.21 -20.19 -5.92
CA ILE A 214 -6.84 -20.06 -7.33
C ILE A 214 -7.62 -18.90 -7.94
N GLN A 215 -6.93 -17.97 -8.57
CA GLN A 215 -7.48 -16.78 -9.21
C GLN A 215 -6.97 -16.67 -10.63
N PRO A 216 -7.82 -16.90 -11.64
CA PRO A 216 -7.50 -16.56 -13.02
C PRO A 216 -7.49 -15.04 -13.21
N PHE A 217 -6.58 -14.56 -14.04
CA PHE A 217 -6.48 -13.14 -14.38
C PHE A 217 -6.03 -12.98 -15.85
N PRO A 218 -6.34 -11.87 -16.54
CA PRO A 218 -5.85 -11.62 -17.89
C PRO A 218 -4.37 -11.27 -17.84
N VAL A 219 -3.55 -11.96 -18.63
CA VAL A 219 -2.10 -11.69 -18.71
C VAL A 219 -1.82 -10.47 -19.59
N SER A 220 -2.69 -10.26 -20.59
CA SER A 220 -2.56 -9.17 -21.54
C SER A 220 -3.94 -8.79 -22.09
N SER A 221 -3.99 -7.75 -22.88
CA SER A 221 -5.19 -7.31 -23.60
C SER A 221 -5.76 -8.36 -24.58
N SER A 222 -5.01 -9.40 -24.92
CA SER A 222 -5.47 -10.54 -25.75
C SER A 222 -6.47 -11.43 -25.02
N GLY A 223 -6.57 -11.32 -23.70
CA GLY A 223 -7.49 -12.11 -22.89
C GLY A 223 -6.97 -13.48 -22.47
N ASP A 224 -5.69 -13.79 -22.73
CA ASP A 224 -5.06 -15.00 -22.25
C ASP A 224 -5.08 -15.06 -20.73
N ALA A 225 -5.57 -16.17 -20.17
CA ALA A 225 -5.74 -16.31 -18.73
C ALA A 225 -4.49 -16.89 -18.06
N GLY A 226 -3.86 -16.08 -17.22
CA GLY A 226 -2.89 -16.52 -16.22
C GLY A 226 -3.58 -17.11 -14.98
N ILE A 227 -2.80 -17.73 -14.12
CA ILE A 227 -3.25 -18.35 -12.87
C ILE A 227 -2.37 -17.82 -11.72
N ALA A 228 -2.98 -17.19 -10.73
CA ALA A 228 -2.37 -16.95 -9.44
C ALA A 228 -2.93 -17.97 -8.44
N SER A 229 -2.07 -18.65 -7.70
CA SER A 229 -2.47 -19.70 -6.78
C SER A 229 -1.72 -19.64 -5.47
N THR A 230 -2.43 -19.88 -4.37
CA THR A 230 -1.88 -20.00 -3.02
C THR A 230 -2.07 -21.43 -2.53
N PHE A 231 -1.02 -22.02 -2.02
CA PHE A 231 -1.00 -23.31 -1.38
C PHE A 231 -0.56 -23.16 0.06
N LEU A 232 -1.28 -23.78 0.99
CA LEU A 232 -1.00 -23.74 2.41
C LEU A 232 -0.97 -25.16 2.96
N VAL A 233 0.00 -25.45 3.80
CA VAL A 233 0.10 -26.71 4.54
C VAL A 233 0.11 -26.35 6.01
N ASP A 234 -0.76 -26.99 6.78
CA ASP A 234 -0.95 -26.77 8.21
C ASP A 234 -1.20 -25.29 8.57
N ASP A 235 -1.90 -24.58 7.69
CA ASP A 235 -2.22 -23.16 7.85
C ASP A 235 -3.50 -22.75 7.11
N GLN A 236 -3.95 -21.52 7.34
CA GLN A 236 -5.11 -20.88 6.71
C GLN A 236 -4.82 -19.43 6.30
N LEU A 237 -5.63 -18.88 5.39
CA LEU A 237 -5.57 -17.47 4.95
C LEU A 237 -6.13 -16.53 6.03
N ALA A 238 -5.43 -16.47 7.17
CA ALA A 238 -5.76 -15.61 8.30
C ALA A 238 -4.49 -15.24 9.06
N VAL A 239 -4.53 -14.15 9.82
CA VAL A 239 -3.45 -13.79 10.77
C VAL A 239 -3.40 -14.84 11.87
N GLY A 240 -2.22 -15.29 12.20
CA GLY A 240 -1.99 -16.26 13.27
C GLY A 240 -0.62 -16.92 13.15
N ASN A 241 -0.17 -17.52 14.23
CA ASN A 241 1.09 -18.24 14.28
C ASN A 241 0.83 -19.72 14.08
N ASP A 242 1.48 -20.30 13.07
CA ASP A 242 1.65 -21.71 12.93
C ASP A 242 3.13 -21.99 12.64
N ASP A 243 3.88 -22.36 13.67
CA ASP A 243 5.33 -22.55 13.57
C ASP A 243 5.74 -23.70 12.62
N LEU A 244 4.81 -24.57 12.29
CA LEU A 244 5.01 -25.71 11.40
C LEU A 244 4.45 -25.45 10.00
N GLY A 245 3.76 -24.32 9.81
CA GLY A 245 3.10 -23.98 8.57
C GLY A 245 4.03 -23.70 7.40
N TYR A 246 3.46 -23.79 6.24
CA TYR A 246 4.13 -23.57 4.97
C TYR A 246 3.19 -22.90 3.98
N SER A 247 3.70 -21.93 3.23
CA SER A 247 2.98 -21.30 2.14
C SER A 247 3.79 -21.28 0.85
N LEU A 248 3.09 -21.45 -0.26
CA LEU A 248 3.59 -21.22 -1.60
C LEU A 248 2.59 -20.36 -2.36
N PHE A 249 3.05 -19.23 -2.86
CA PHE A 249 2.32 -18.45 -3.84
C PHE A 249 3.02 -18.54 -5.19
N MET A 250 2.26 -18.72 -6.26
CA MET A 250 2.82 -18.75 -7.60
C MET A 250 1.92 -18.07 -8.61
N ILE A 251 2.57 -17.55 -9.67
CA ILE A 251 1.92 -17.06 -10.87
C ILE A 251 2.40 -17.89 -12.03
N ALA A 252 1.46 -18.37 -12.84
CA ALA A 252 1.72 -19.10 -14.07
C ALA A 252 0.97 -18.44 -15.24
N VAL A 253 1.64 -18.28 -16.36
CA VAL A 253 1.08 -17.66 -17.57
C VAL A 253 1.04 -18.69 -18.70
N PRO A 254 0.09 -18.57 -19.65
CA PRO A 254 0.04 -19.45 -20.81
C PRO A 254 1.33 -19.35 -21.61
N ARG A 255 1.80 -20.49 -22.11
CA ARG A 255 2.87 -20.50 -23.10
C ARG A 255 2.42 -19.87 -24.40
N ARG A 256 3.36 -19.34 -25.15
CA ARG A 256 3.07 -18.73 -26.47
C ARG A 256 2.41 -19.69 -27.46
N ASP A 257 2.72 -20.98 -27.36
CA ASP A 257 2.13 -22.06 -28.17
C ASP A 257 0.80 -22.58 -27.60
N LEU A 258 0.32 -22.02 -26.49
CA LEU A 258 -0.89 -22.40 -25.77
C LEU A 258 -0.92 -23.88 -25.31
N THR A 259 0.21 -24.60 -25.33
CA THR A 259 0.29 -26.00 -24.93
C THR A 259 0.33 -26.23 -23.42
N GLY A 260 0.36 -25.16 -22.64
CA GLY A 260 0.41 -25.23 -21.18
C GLY A 260 0.75 -23.91 -20.53
N TYR A 261 1.33 -23.97 -19.33
CA TYR A 261 1.68 -22.82 -18.53
C TYR A 261 3.16 -22.84 -18.16
N ASP A 262 3.75 -21.65 -18.09
CA ASP A 262 5.07 -21.41 -17.51
C ASP A 262 4.89 -20.69 -16.17
N THR A 263 5.61 -21.17 -15.15
CA THR A 263 5.64 -20.49 -13.84
C THR A 263 6.59 -19.32 -13.93
N VAL A 264 6.07 -18.09 -13.75
CA VAL A 264 6.81 -16.84 -13.92
C VAL A 264 7.12 -16.13 -12.60
N TYR A 265 6.44 -16.51 -11.52
CA TYR A 265 6.70 -16.02 -10.18
C TYR A 265 6.44 -17.10 -9.14
N VAL A 266 7.30 -17.20 -8.14
CA VAL A 266 7.15 -18.12 -7.01
C VAL A 266 7.66 -17.46 -5.74
N ASP A 267 6.81 -17.41 -4.74
CA ASP A 267 7.13 -16.99 -3.39
C ASP A 267 6.82 -18.12 -2.41
N GLN A 268 7.84 -18.54 -1.68
CA GLN A 268 7.76 -19.67 -0.77
C GLN A 268 8.15 -19.20 0.63
N SER A 269 7.37 -19.55 1.64
CA SER A 269 7.69 -19.29 3.03
C SER A 269 7.56 -20.54 3.87
N ARG A 270 8.62 -20.86 4.63
CA ARG A 270 8.61 -21.79 5.75
C ARG A 270 8.59 -20.97 7.02
N TYR A 271 7.65 -21.22 7.90
CA TYR A 271 7.43 -20.36 9.04
C TYR A 271 8.53 -20.45 10.11
N GLU A 272 9.25 -21.57 10.15
CA GLU A 272 10.44 -21.78 11.01
C GLU A 272 11.56 -20.72 10.77
N ASN A 273 11.67 -20.18 9.55
CA ASN A 273 12.82 -19.37 9.10
C ASN A 273 12.51 -17.88 8.87
N GLY A 274 11.39 -17.37 9.31
CA GLY A 274 11.11 -15.95 9.05
C GLY A 274 9.67 -15.54 9.26
N GLY A 275 8.92 -16.37 9.94
CA GLY A 275 7.52 -16.11 10.23
C GLY A 275 6.60 -16.40 9.04
N LYS A 276 5.34 -16.41 9.34
CA LYS A 276 4.25 -16.66 8.39
C LYS A 276 4.19 -15.57 7.32
N ARG A 277 4.04 -16.02 6.08
CA ARG A 277 3.76 -15.18 4.91
C ARG A 277 2.84 -15.95 3.96
N ALA A 278 1.53 -15.75 4.11
CA ALA A 278 0.50 -16.44 3.31
C ALA A 278 -0.23 -15.42 2.40
N PRO A 279 0.21 -15.23 1.14
CA PRO A 279 -0.42 -14.29 0.21
C PRO A 279 -1.77 -14.80 -0.27
N ARG A 280 -2.73 -13.89 -0.38
CA ARG A 280 -4.04 -14.07 -0.98
C ARG A 280 -4.27 -13.00 -2.03
N VAL A 281 -4.68 -13.37 -3.24
CA VAL A 281 -5.10 -12.40 -4.25
C VAL A 281 -6.44 -11.79 -3.82
N ILE A 282 -6.48 -10.48 -3.70
CA ILE A 282 -7.71 -9.71 -3.50
C ILE A 282 -8.41 -9.55 -4.85
N ASP A 283 -7.70 -8.91 -5.79
CA ASP A 283 -8.19 -8.64 -7.14
C ASP A 283 -7.03 -8.24 -8.06
N PHE A 284 -7.34 -7.90 -9.30
CA PHE A 284 -6.40 -7.43 -10.29
C PHE A 284 -6.97 -6.24 -11.09
N LEU A 285 -6.08 -5.38 -11.58
CA LEU A 285 -6.40 -4.23 -12.41
C LEU A 285 -5.14 -3.80 -13.17
N ASP A 286 -5.28 -3.40 -14.42
CA ASP A 286 -4.26 -2.67 -15.18
C ASP A 286 -4.34 -1.19 -14.76
N TRP A 287 -3.68 -0.83 -13.63
CA TRP A 287 -3.76 0.53 -13.09
C TRP A 287 -2.75 1.48 -13.68
N ASP A 288 -1.65 1.00 -14.26
CA ASP A 288 -0.64 1.81 -14.94
C ASP A 288 -0.88 1.93 -16.46
N ARG A 289 -1.82 1.12 -16.99
CA ARG A 289 -2.29 1.12 -18.40
C ARG A 289 -1.23 0.63 -19.38
N ASP A 290 -0.35 -0.22 -18.96
CA ASP A 290 0.65 -0.86 -19.84
C ASP A 290 0.07 -2.06 -20.63
N GLY A 291 -1.16 -2.47 -20.30
CA GLY A 291 -1.90 -3.60 -20.90
C GLY A 291 -1.70 -4.91 -20.18
N GLY A 292 -0.90 -4.95 -19.12
CA GLY A 292 -0.78 -6.04 -18.17
C GLY A 292 -1.69 -5.83 -16.95
N ALA A 293 -2.14 -6.90 -16.31
CA ALA A 293 -2.87 -6.76 -15.06
C ALA A 293 -1.92 -6.95 -13.86
N GLU A 294 -1.91 -5.96 -12.96
CA GLU A 294 -1.26 -6.08 -11.67
C GLU A 294 -2.21 -6.76 -10.68
N LEU A 295 -1.65 -7.57 -9.81
CA LEU A 295 -2.36 -8.25 -8.73
C LEU A 295 -2.20 -7.48 -7.43
N LEU A 296 -3.31 -7.18 -6.76
CA LEU A 296 -3.33 -6.72 -5.38
C LEU A 296 -3.49 -7.92 -4.46
N LEU A 297 -2.59 -8.05 -3.49
CA LEU A 297 -2.57 -9.15 -2.53
C LEU A 297 -2.76 -8.63 -1.12
N GLU A 298 -3.44 -9.43 -0.29
CA GLU A 298 -3.34 -9.36 1.16
C GLU A 298 -2.44 -10.51 1.63
N VAL A 299 -1.41 -10.17 2.37
CA VAL A 299 -0.47 -11.15 2.92
C VAL A 299 -0.72 -11.30 4.41
N TYR A 300 -0.98 -12.53 4.85
CA TYR A 300 -1.20 -12.85 6.26
C TYR A 300 0.10 -13.29 6.90
N GLY A 301 0.49 -12.56 7.94
CA GLY A 301 1.63 -12.89 8.79
C GLY A 301 1.23 -13.49 10.13
N THR A 302 2.21 -13.67 11.00
CA THR A 302 2.01 -14.19 12.36
C THR A 302 1.15 -13.27 13.24
N SER A 303 1.38 -11.95 13.19
CA SER A 303 0.70 -10.98 14.07
C SER A 303 -0.17 -9.97 13.34
N ARG A 304 -0.03 -9.83 12.04
CA ARG A 304 -0.72 -8.82 11.23
C ARG A 304 -0.81 -9.21 9.76
N SER A 305 -1.63 -8.52 8.98
CA SER A 305 -1.64 -8.58 7.52
C SER A 305 -1.18 -7.26 6.92
N TRP A 306 -0.72 -7.31 5.67
CA TRP A 306 -0.29 -6.16 4.88
C TRP A 306 -0.66 -6.34 3.41
N TYR A 307 -0.54 -5.26 2.63
CA TYR A 307 -0.77 -5.31 1.20
C TYR A 307 0.53 -5.43 0.42
N GLU A 308 0.44 -6.15 -0.69
CA GLU A 308 1.50 -6.24 -1.70
C GLU A 308 0.91 -6.14 -3.10
N THR A 309 1.75 -5.74 -4.05
CA THR A 309 1.40 -5.83 -5.46
C THR A 309 2.43 -6.64 -6.21
N ILE A 310 1.96 -7.39 -7.19
CA ILE A 310 2.80 -8.16 -8.10
C ILE A 310 2.29 -7.88 -9.51
N GLY A 311 3.21 -7.52 -10.41
CA GLY A 311 2.88 -7.20 -11.79
C GLY A 311 3.97 -7.61 -12.77
N PRO A 312 3.66 -7.59 -14.08
CA PRO A 312 4.63 -7.83 -15.12
C PRO A 312 5.57 -6.63 -15.26
N VAL A 313 6.84 -6.88 -15.54
CA VAL A 313 7.83 -5.86 -15.83
C VAL A 313 8.45 -6.16 -17.19
N GLY A 314 8.37 -5.20 -18.10
CA GLY A 314 8.84 -5.40 -19.46
C GLY A 314 8.11 -6.53 -20.21
N GLY A 315 6.87 -6.83 -19.83
CA GLY A 315 5.96 -7.75 -20.52
C GLY A 315 6.17 -9.24 -20.25
N THR A 316 7.26 -9.68 -19.62
CA THR A 316 7.54 -11.12 -19.45
C THR A 316 8.02 -11.52 -18.06
N ARG A 317 8.61 -10.63 -17.31
CA ARG A 317 9.08 -10.88 -15.94
C ARG A 317 8.05 -10.40 -14.95
N TRP A 318 7.77 -11.19 -13.94
CA TRP A 318 6.86 -10.85 -12.85
C TRP A 318 7.66 -10.56 -11.59
N ARG A 319 7.37 -9.45 -10.95
CA ARG A 319 8.02 -9.08 -9.68
C ARG A 319 7.03 -8.47 -8.71
N ARG A 320 7.43 -8.43 -7.45
CA ARG A 320 6.77 -7.62 -6.43
C ARG A 320 7.10 -6.15 -6.68
N GLY A 321 6.08 -5.35 -7.05
CA GLY A 321 6.22 -3.91 -7.23
C GLY A 321 6.14 -3.16 -5.91
N PHE A 322 5.37 -3.68 -4.94
CA PHE A 322 5.14 -3.02 -3.66
C PHE A 322 4.95 -4.04 -2.54
N ALA A 323 5.44 -3.70 -1.35
CA ALA A 323 5.12 -4.37 -0.11
C ALA A 323 4.96 -3.31 0.98
N GLU A 324 3.83 -3.31 1.68
CA GLU A 324 3.63 -2.44 2.82
C GLU A 324 4.63 -2.82 3.93
N SER A 325 5.47 -1.87 4.34
CA SER A 325 6.50 -2.09 5.35
C SER A 325 5.88 -2.05 6.75
N CYS A 326 5.80 -3.20 7.40
CA CYS A 326 5.32 -3.33 8.78
C CYS A 326 6.45 -3.28 9.81
N ASP A 327 7.61 -3.82 9.44
CA ASP A 327 8.84 -3.77 10.22
C ASP A 327 10.01 -3.62 9.26
N ALA A 328 10.98 -2.79 9.60
CA ALA A 328 12.17 -2.57 8.77
C ALA A 328 12.96 -3.88 8.50
N ALA A 329 12.89 -4.86 9.42
CA ALA A 329 13.53 -6.17 9.27
C ALA A 329 12.89 -7.03 8.16
N VAL A 330 11.57 -6.95 7.98
CA VAL A 330 10.86 -7.73 6.95
C VAL A 330 11.10 -7.16 5.55
N ALA A 331 11.19 -5.83 5.44
CA ALA A 331 11.48 -5.17 4.16
C ALA A 331 12.89 -5.52 3.65
N GLY A 332 13.89 -5.57 4.54
CA GLY A 332 15.26 -5.98 4.20
C GLY A 332 15.37 -7.45 3.78
N ALA A 333 14.66 -8.36 4.45
CA ALA A 333 14.64 -9.77 4.11
C ALA A 333 13.90 -10.05 2.78
N ALA A 334 12.90 -9.27 2.43
CA ALA A 334 12.19 -9.37 1.15
C ALA A 334 13.09 -8.92 -0.02
N ALA A 335 13.75 -7.77 0.11
CA ALA A 335 14.68 -7.26 -0.89
C ALA A 335 15.89 -8.18 -1.11
N ALA A 336 16.42 -8.77 -0.03
CA ALA A 336 17.54 -9.73 -0.12
C ALA A 336 17.15 -11.06 -0.78
N ARG A 337 15.89 -11.50 -0.64
CA ARG A 337 15.39 -12.71 -1.30
C ARG A 337 15.12 -12.51 -2.79
N ASP A 338 14.63 -11.33 -3.18
CA ASP A 338 14.40 -11.01 -4.60
C ASP A 338 15.72 -10.91 -5.38
N SER A 339 16.78 -10.36 -4.76
CA SER A 339 18.13 -10.32 -5.36
C SER A 339 18.78 -11.72 -5.47
N ALA A 340 18.64 -12.58 -4.46
CA ALA A 340 19.18 -13.94 -4.50
C ALA A 340 18.46 -14.84 -5.52
N THR A 341 17.21 -14.51 -5.88
CA THR A 341 16.45 -15.27 -6.89
C THR A 341 16.81 -14.85 -8.32
N GLN A 342 17.30 -13.63 -8.52
CA GLN A 342 17.76 -13.15 -9.82
C GLN A 342 19.09 -13.76 -10.26
N ASP A 343 20.01 -13.99 -9.32
CA ASP A 343 21.36 -14.55 -9.65
C ASP A 343 21.33 -16.04 -10.08
N THR A 344 20.29 -16.79 -9.73
CA THR A 344 20.19 -18.22 -10.06
C THR A 344 19.61 -18.50 -11.45
N VAL A 345 19.04 -17.52 -12.13
CA VAL A 345 18.41 -17.70 -13.46
C VAL A 345 19.37 -17.35 -14.61
N GLU A 346 20.44 -16.57 -14.37
CA GLU A 346 21.38 -16.17 -15.43
C GLU A 346 22.53 -17.17 -15.67
N GLY A 347 22.68 -18.23 -14.87
CA GLY A 347 23.79 -19.18 -14.92
C GLY A 347 23.58 -20.44 -15.79
N GLY A 348 22.54 -20.56 -16.57
CA GLY A 348 22.22 -21.77 -17.34
C GLY A 348 22.15 -21.57 -18.85
N THR A 349 23.30 -21.41 -19.53
CA THR A 349 23.38 -21.63 -20.99
C THR A 349 24.44 -22.68 -21.27
N PRO A 350 24.16 -23.71 -22.09
CA PRO A 350 25.16 -24.70 -22.52
C PRO A 350 26.03 -24.16 -23.63
#